data_acde4d4c46cb46aae9689269872b1ce8
#
_entry.id   acde4d4c46cb46aae9689269872b1ce8
#
_cell.length_a   1.000
_cell.length_b   1.000
_cell.length_c   1.000
_cell.angle_alpha   90.00
_cell.angle_beta   90.00
_cell.angle_gamma   90.00
#
_symmetry.space_group_name_H-M   'P 1'
#
loop_
_entity.id
_entity.type
_entity.pdbx_description
1 polymer ?
#
loop_
_entity_poly.entity_id
_entity_poly.type
_entity_poly.pdbx_seq_one_letter_code
_entity_poly.pdbx_strand_id
1 'polypeptide(L)' 'LQSQAFQLPEYEGGIHIITDRFVKAAHHAGMQVHVWTIDDVESMQRLISLAVDGIFSNFPDRMLKLLKRL' A
#
# COMPACT_ATOMS: atom_id res chain seq x y z
N LEU A 1 -16.05 -9.08 -14.43
CA LEU A 1 -16.19 -8.09 -13.36
C LEU A 1 -14.82 -7.55 -12.98
N GLN A 2 -14.70 -6.25 -13.03
CA GLN A 2 -13.48 -5.60 -12.57
C GLN A 2 -13.54 -5.39 -11.07
N SER A 3 -12.46 -5.72 -10.39
CA SER A 3 -12.35 -5.44 -8.97
C SER A 3 -12.24 -3.94 -8.77
N GLN A 4 -12.97 -3.42 -7.80
CA GLN A 4 -12.81 -2.04 -7.39
C GLN A 4 -11.58 -1.90 -6.53
N ALA A 5 -11.02 -0.70 -6.51
CA ALA A 5 -9.82 -0.41 -5.74
C ALA A 5 -10.01 0.84 -4.90
N PHE A 6 -9.53 0.77 -3.66
CA PHE A 6 -9.34 1.97 -2.85
C PHE A 6 -8.02 2.62 -3.25
N GLN A 7 -8.04 3.93 -3.47
CA GLN A 7 -6.84 4.72 -3.72
C GLN A 7 -6.72 5.73 -2.59
N LEU A 8 -5.85 5.45 -1.64
CA LEU A 8 -5.80 6.17 -0.38
C LEU A 8 -4.38 6.60 -0.05
N PRO A 9 -4.22 7.76 0.64
CA PRO A 9 -2.93 8.09 1.22
C PRO A 9 -2.65 7.17 2.41
N GLU A 10 -1.38 6.88 2.66
CA GLU A 10 -1.00 6.09 3.83
C GLU A 10 -1.27 6.86 5.13
N TYR A 11 -1.13 8.18 5.07
CA TYR A 11 -1.10 9.02 6.24
C TYR A 11 -1.98 10.23 6.05
N GLU A 12 -2.80 10.52 7.03
CA GLU A 12 -3.60 11.75 7.01
C GLU A 12 -3.82 12.25 8.43
N GLY A 13 -3.49 13.53 8.65
CA GLY A 13 -3.69 14.15 9.94
C GLY A 13 -2.92 13.49 11.07
N GLY A 14 -1.76 12.90 10.78
CA GLY A 14 -0.95 12.20 11.77
C GLY A 14 -1.42 10.79 12.09
N ILE A 15 -2.39 10.27 11.35
CA ILE A 15 -2.96 8.94 11.59
C ILE A 15 -2.68 8.04 10.39
N HIS A 16 -2.23 6.82 10.65
CA HIS A 16 -2.10 5.80 9.61
C HIS A 16 -3.48 5.34 9.16
N ILE A 17 -3.79 5.56 7.88
CA ILE A 17 -5.06 5.13 7.31
C ILE A 17 -4.99 3.65 6.96
N ILE A 18 -3.85 3.20 6.45
CA ILE A 18 -3.68 1.83 5.99
C ILE A 18 -3.19 0.97 7.15
N THR A 19 -4.05 0.07 7.61
CA THR A 19 -3.76 -0.85 8.69
C THR A 19 -4.00 -2.28 8.23
N ASP A 20 -3.48 -3.25 8.98
CA ASP A 20 -3.70 -4.66 8.69
C ASP A 20 -5.21 -4.99 8.65
N ARG A 21 -5.95 -4.48 9.62
CA ARG A 21 -7.40 -4.68 9.68
C ARG A 21 -8.09 -4.12 8.43
N PHE A 22 -7.69 -2.92 8.01
CA PHE A 22 -8.28 -2.29 6.83
C PHE A 22 -8.00 -3.12 5.57
N VAL A 23 -6.75 -3.54 5.37
CA VAL A 23 -6.37 -4.30 4.18
C VAL A 23 -7.10 -5.64 4.14
N LYS A 24 -7.18 -6.33 5.27
CA LYS A 24 -7.89 -7.61 5.34
C LYS A 24 -9.38 -7.45 5.05
N ALA A 25 -9.99 -6.40 5.60
CA ALA A 25 -11.41 -6.12 5.34
C ALA A 25 -11.67 -5.81 3.87
N ALA A 26 -10.79 -5.02 3.25
CA ALA A 26 -10.91 -4.69 1.84
C ALA A 26 -10.79 -5.95 0.96
N HIS A 27 -9.80 -6.79 1.23
CA HIS A 27 -9.60 -8.02 0.47
C HIS A 27 -10.77 -8.99 0.66
N HIS A 28 -11.30 -9.07 1.87
CA HIS A 28 -12.47 -9.89 2.14
C HIS A 28 -13.69 -9.43 1.34
N ALA A 29 -13.78 -8.13 1.10
CA ALA A 29 -14.86 -7.56 0.28
C ALA A 29 -14.57 -7.61 -1.22
N GLY A 30 -13.45 -8.20 -1.63
CA GLY A 30 -13.06 -8.30 -3.03
C GLY A 30 -12.48 -7.02 -3.61
N MET A 31 -11.97 -6.13 -2.78
CA MET A 31 -11.42 -4.85 -3.22
C MET A 31 -9.91 -4.83 -3.11
N GLN A 32 -9.26 -4.12 -4.04
CA GLN A 32 -7.83 -3.88 -3.99
C GLN A 32 -7.53 -2.62 -3.18
N VAL A 33 -6.34 -2.58 -2.60
CA VAL A 33 -5.87 -1.43 -1.84
C VAL A 33 -4.65 -0.85 -2.52
N HIS A 34 -4.76 0.37 -3.02
CA HIS A 34 -3.68 1.11 -3.67
C HIS A 34 -3.33 2.32 -2.81
N VAL A 35 -2.07 2.49 -2.51
CA VAL A 35 -1.59 3.56 -1.63
C VAL A 35 -0.69 4.52 -2.39
N TRP A 36 -0.86 5.82 -2.16
CA TRP A 36 -0.10 6.89 -2.83
C TRP A 36 0.17 8.01 -1.82
N THR A 37 1.15 8.83 -1.91
CA THR A 37 2.40 8.62 -2.64
C THR A 37 3.43 8.27 -1.61
N ILE A 38 4.15 7.16 -1.81
CA ILE A 38 5.05 6.63 -0.79
C ILE A 38 6.48 6.73 -1.31
N ASP A 39 7.30 7.51 -0.66
CA ASP A 39 8.67 7.77 -1.12
C ASP A 39 9.74 7.20 -0.20
N ASP A 40 9.41 6.86 1.03
CA ASP A 40 10.39 6.33 1.98
C ASP A 40 10.33 4.80 2.07
N VAL A 41 11.51 4.22 2.31
CA VAL A 41 11.65 2.76 2.33
C VAL A 41 10.89 2.12 3.48
N GLU A 42 10.85 2.75 4.64
CA GLU A 42 10.15 2.19 5.79
C GLU A 42 8.66 2.02 5.53
N SER A 43 8.05 3.05 4.95
CA SER A 43 6.63 2.97 4.59
C SER A 43 6.39 1.93 3.51
N MET A 44 7.28 1.83 2.52
CA MET A 44 7.18 0.80 1.49
C MET A 44 7.21 -0.60 2.09
N GLN A 45 8.15 -0.86 3.00
CA GLN A 45 8.26 -2.16 3.67
C GLN A 45 7.02 -2.48 4.48
N ARG A 46 6.52 -1.50 5.21
CA ARG A 46 5.31 -1.67 6.02
C ARG A 46 4.11 -2.05 5.14
N LEU A 47 3.93 -1.32 4.05
CA LEU A 47 2.78 -1.56 3.17
C LEU A 47 2.89 -2.89 2.44
N ILE A 48 4.09 -3.29 2.03
CA ILE A 48 4.31 -4.61 1.43
C ILE A 48 3.96 -5.70 2.44
N SER A 49 4.35 -5.54 3.70
CA SER A 49 4.03 -6.49 4.77
C SER A 49 2.52 -6.59 5.01
N LEU A 50 1.78 -5.52 4.77
CA LEU A 50 0.33 -5.51 4.91
C LEU A 50 -0.39 -6.09 3.69
N ALA A 51 0.35 -6.46 2.66
CA ALA A 51 -0.20 -7.05 1.43
C ALA A 51 -1.12 -6.12 0.65
N VAL A 52 -0.79 -4.81 0.62
CA VAL A 52 -1.51 -3.89 -0.26
C VAL A 52 -1.28 -4.28 -1.72
N ASP A 53 -2.22 -3.96 -2.59
CA ASP A 53 -2.19 -4.41 -3.98
C ASP A 53 -1.35 -3.51 -4.88
N GLY A 54 -1.16 -2.26 -4.50
CA GLY A 54 -0.34 -1.35 -5.28
C GLY A 54 0.18 -0.19 -4.43
N ILE A 55 1.37 0.28 -4.78
CA ILE A 55 1.99 1.43 -4.15
C ILE A 55 2.48 2.36 -5.24
N PHE A 56 2.08 3.63 -5.17
CA PHE A 56 2.56 4.66 -6.08
C PHE A 56 3.69 5.44 -5.42
N SER A 57 4.81 5.56 -6.11
CA SER A 57 5.99 6.22 -5.59
C SER A 57 6.63 7.10 -6.67
N ASN A 58 7.24 8.20 -6.24
CA ASN A 58 8.08 9.00 -7.12
C ASN A 58 9.48 8.39 -7.29
N PHE A 59 9.78 7.33 -6.53
CA PHE A 59 11.08 6.67 -6.56
C PHE A 59 10.89 5.16 -6.82
N PRO A 60 10.43 4.79 -8.03
CA PRO A 60 10.15 3.39 -8.33
C PRO A 60 11.37 2.48 -8.22
N ASP A 61 12.57 3.02 -8.43
CA ASP A 61 13.80 2.26 -8.30
C ASP A 61 14.00 1.73 -6.88
N ARG A 62 13.64 2.53 -5.88
CA ARG A 62 13.74 2.12 -4.48
C ARG A 62 12.81 0.95 -4.19
N MET A 63 11.61 1.02 -4.72
CA MET A 63 10.61 -0.03 -4.53
C MET A 63 11.05 -1.31 -5.22
N LEU A 64 11.59 -1.23 -6.43
CA LEU A 64 12.09 -2.39 -7.16
C LEU A 64 13.23 -3.07 -6.42
N LYS A 65 14.17 -2.29 -5.85
CA LYS A 65 15.25 -2.85 -5.07
C LYS A 65 14.74 -3.58 -3.84
N LEU A 66 13.73 -3.02 -3.19
CA LEU A 66 13.15 -3.61 -2.01
C LEU A 66 12.46 -4.94 -2.34
N LEU A 67 11.71 -4.99 -3.43
CA LEU A 67 11.04 -6.21 -3.86
C LEU A 67 12.01 -7.32 -4.21
N LYS A 68 13.17 -6.98 -4.75
CA LYS A 68 14.20 -7.98 -5.07
C LYS A 68 14.80 -8.64 -3.83
N ARG A 69 14.72 -7.98 -2.68
CA ARG A 69 15.25 -8.51 -1.42
C ARG A 69 14.27 -9.43 -0.70
N LEU A 70 13.04 -9.41 -1.14
CA LEU A 70 12.01 -10.27 -0.59
C LEU A 70 11.94 -11.59 -1.34
#